data_46df53c05aebd16fa6e238287dc97a17
#
_entry.id   46df53c05aebd16fa6e238287dc97a17
#
_cell.length_a   1.000
_cell.length_b   1.000
_cell.length_c   1.000
_cell.angle_alpha   90.00
_cell.angle_beta   90.00
_cell.angle_gamma   90.00
#
_symmetry.space_group_name_H-M   'P 1'
#
loop_
_entity.id
_entity.type
_entity.pdbx_description
1 polymer ?
#
loop_
_entity_poly.entity_id
_entity_poly.type
_entity_poly.pdbx_seq_one_letter_code
_entity_poly.pdbx_strand_id
1 'polypeptide(L)'
;MHKNKSLSRELSLISLGLIKDTGDLKLNKFQIEEIFESALDSLLNHCREELDNCESDLENASQKILESELHEGVESSFSNVRDELKKSLKKIETVMNTLSVTLDFPKLIVSSGQIDIREDVKQRISKVINNLTIIDSDIDQVMDGWRLKRLPRIDRDILRLAYVDINFLSTPLAVACDEAVNLANKYSDMQGRKFINGVL
;
A
#
# COMPACT_ATOMS: atom_id res chain seq x y z
N MET A 1 7.24 13.13 11.39
CA MET A 1 6.53 12.22 12.29
C MET A 1 5.32 11.55 11.61
N HIS A 2 4.47 12.26 10.86
CA HIS A 2 3.32 11.66 10.14
C HIS A 2 3.72 10.60 9.07
N LYS A 3 4.71 10.87 8.22
CA LYS A 3 5.17 9.95 7.15
C LYS A 3 5.63 8.58 7.67
N ASN A 4 6.27 8.52 8.84
CA ASN A 4 6.74 7.27 9.41
C ASN A 4 5.59 6.36 9.87
N LYS A 5 4.49 6.93 10.37
CA LYS A 5 3.31 6.17 10.81
C LYS A 5 2.49 5.66 9.63
N SER A 6 2.38 6.40 8.54
CA SER A 6 1.73 5.95 7.31
C SER A 6 2.50 4.77 6.71
N LEU A 7 3.83 4.89 6.63
CA LEU A 7 4.71 3.82 6.17
C LEU A 7 4.60 2.55 7.03
N SER A 8 4.56 2.70 8.36
CA SER A 8 4.44 1.53 9.24
C SER A 8 3.10 0.81 9.06
N ARG A 9 2.01 1.52 8.74
CA ARG A 9 0.72 0.91 8.37
C ARG A 9 0.79 0.15 7.05
N GLU A 10 1.42 0.76 6.06
CA GLU A 10 1.63 0.13 4.75
C GLU A 10 2.45 -1.16 4.86
N LEU A 11 3.57 -1.13 5.58
CA LEU A 11 4.36 -2.33 5.85
C LEU A 11 3.59 -3.37 6.66
N SER A 12 2.76 -2.93 7.61
CA SER A 12 1.89 -3.86 8.35
C SER A 12 0.89 -4.55 7.44
N LEU A 13 0.30 -3.82 6.48
CA LEU A 13 -0.64 -4.38 5.50
C LEU A 13 0.04 -5.42 4.60
N ILE A 14 1.20 -5.10 4.04
CA ILE A 14 1.98 -6.03 3.21
C ILE A 14 2.37 -7.27 4.03
N SER A 15 2.84 -7.07 5.26
CA SER A 15 3.21 -8.16 6.16
C SER A 15 2.03 -9.08 6.47
N LEU A 16 0.84 -8.53 6.74
CA LEU A 16 -0.37 -9.34 6.94
C LEU A 16 -0.71 -10.16 5.68
N GLY A 17 -0.52 -9.57 4.49
CA GLY A 17 -0.71 -10.26 3.22
C GLY A 17 0.19 -11.50 3.03
N LEU A 18 1.39 -11.51 3.61
CA LEU A 18 2.33 -12.63 3.56
C LEU A 18 1.98 -13.76 4.56
N ILE A 19 1.20 -13.47 5.59
CA ILE A 19 0.78 -14.45 6.60
C ILE A 19 -0.37 -15.29 6.03
N LYS A 20 -0.31 -16.62 6.15
CA LYS A 20 -1.44 -17.46 5.74
C LYS A 20 -2.66 -17.19 6.63
N ASP A 21 -3.85 -17.05 6.02
CA ASP A 21 -5.13 -16.75 6.71
C ASP A 21 -5.66 -18.01 7.45
N THR A 22 -4.84 -18.58 8.33
CA THR A 22 -5.18 -19.75 9.16
C THR A 22 -5.34 -19.33 10.60
N GLY A 23 -6.54 -19.49 11.11
CA GLY A 23 -7.09 -18.90 12.35
C GLY A 23 -6.40 -19.20 13.70
N ASP A 24 -5.24 -19.86 13.75
CA ASP A 24 -4.55 -20.22 15.00
C ASP A 24 -3.03 -19.97 14.97
N LEU A 25 -2.58 -18.94 14.29
CA LEU A 25 -1.15 -18.61 14.19
C LEU A 25 -0.69 -17.81 15.42
N LYS A 26 -0.12 -18.48 16.40
CA LYS A 26 0.75 -17.85 17.40
C LYS A 26 2.14 -17.63 16.77
N LEU A 27 2.33 -16.50 16.11
CA LEU A 27 3.66 -16.14 15.59
C LEU A 27 4.57 -15.71 16.75
N ASN A 28 5.77 -16.26 16.77
CA ASN A 28 6.81 -15.80 17.69
C ASN A 28 7.49 -14.53 17.14
N LYS A 29 8.27 -13.84 17.99
CA LYS A 29 8.96 -12.61 17.59
C LYS A 29 9.88 -12.78 16.37
N PHE A 30 10.50 -13.93 16.21
CA PHE A 30 11.41 -14.24 15.12
C PHE A 30 10.66 -14.33 13.78
N GLN A 31 9.52 -15.03 13.77
CA GLN A 31 8.66 -15.14 12.58
C GLN A 31 8.10 -13.80 12.12
N ILE A 32 7.74 -12.92 13.07
CA ILE A 32 7.28 -11.55 12.74
C ILE A 32 8.43 -10.73 12.11
N GLU A 33 9.67 -10.94 12.56
CA GLU A 33 10.85 -10.30 11.97
C GLU A 33 11.07 -10.74 10.53
N GLU A 34 11.05 -12.04 10.26
CA GLU A 34 11.19 -12.59 8.90
C GLU A 34 10.09 -12.08 7.97
N ILE A 35 8.86 -11.99 8.45
CA ILE A 35 7.73 -11.45 7.68
C ILE A 35 7.95 -9.95 7.38
N PHE A 36 8.44 -9.18 8.34
CA PHE A 36 8.74 -7.76 8.15
C PHE A 36 9.83 -7.55 7.08
N GLU A 37 10.95 -8.29 7.15
CA GLU A 37 12.01 -8.20 6.14
C GLU A 37 11.48 -8.62 4.75
N SER A 38 10.68 -9.68 4.66
CA SER A 38 10.05 -10.10 3.41
C SER A 38 9.08 -9.06 2.84
N ALA A 39 8.35 -8.35 3.72
CA ALA A 39 7.46 -7.27 3.31
C ALA A 39 8.24 -6.07 2.77
N LEU A 40 9.37 -5.75 3.40
CA LEU A 40 10.27 -4.70 2.96
C LEU A 40 10.87 -5.01 1.58
N ASP A 41 11.35 -6.23 1.39
CA ASP A 41 11.88 -6.69 0.10
C ASP A 41 10.80 -6.66 -1.00
N SER A 42 9.58 -7.08 -0.68
CA SER A 42 8.44 -7.02 -1.60
C SER A 42 8.14 -5.59 -2.03
N LEU A 43 8.13 -4.64 -1.10
CA LEU A 43 7.91 -3.22 -1.40
C LEU A 43 9.03 -2.65 -2.28
N LEU A 44 10.29 -2.98 -1.98
CA LEU A 44 11.45 -2.54 -2.76
C LEU A 44 11.43 -3.12 -4.19
N ASN A 45 11.05 -4.38 -4.35
CA ASN A 45 10.93 -4.99 -5.67
C ASN A 45 9.80 -4.36 -6.48
N HIS A 46 8.65 -4.10 -5.86
CA HIS A 46 7.56 -3.37 -6.52
C HIS A 46 8.02 -1.98 -7.00
N CYS A 47 8.79 -1.26 -6.20
CA CYS A 47 9.33 0.03 -6.61
C CYS A 47 10.29 -0.08 -7.81
N ARG A 48 11.10 -1.12 -7.87
CA ARG A 48 11.98 -1.38 -9.02
C ARG A 48 11.17 -1.68 -10.28
N GLU A 49 10.18 -2.57 -10.17
CA GLU A 49 9.29 -2.89 -11.29
C GLU A 49 8.57 -1.65 -11.85
N GLU A 50 8.10 -0.76 -10.98
CA GLU A 50 7.48 0.51 -11.41
C GLU A 50 8.48 1.45 -12.10
N LEU A 51 9.75 1.47 -11.65
CA LEU A 51 10.81 2.22 -12.32
C LEU A 51 11.14 1.67 -13.71
N ASP A 52 11.28 0.34 -13.84
CA ASP A 52 11.54 -0.34 -15.10
C ASP A 52 10.38 -0.11 -16.09
N ASN A 53 9.13 -0.14 -15.62
CA ASN A 53 7.96 0.19 -16.42
C ASN A 53 7.98 1.64 -16.91
N CYS A 54 8.40 2.59 -16.05
CA CYS A 54 8.55 3.99 -16.45
C CYS A 54 9.63 4.20 -17.51
N GLU A 55 10.77 3.51 -17.38
CA GLU A 55 11.84 3.56 -18.38
C GLU A 55 11.32 3.10 -19.74
N SER A 56 10.65 1.95 -19.78
CA SER A 56 10.04 1.41 -21.00
C SER A 56 9.02 2.36 -21.62
N ASP A 57 8.17 3.02 -20.82
CA ASP A 57 7.20 3.99 -21.34
C ASP A 57 7.85 5.25 -21.90
N LEU A 58 8.95 5.69 -21.29
CA LEU A 58 9.74 6.84 -21.79
C LEU A 58 10.43 6.51 -23.13
N GLU A 59 10.98 5.30 -23.24
CA GLU A 59 11.56 4.82 -24.51
C GLU A 59 10.52 4.77 -25.63
N ASN A 60 9.34 4.18 -25.34
CA ASN A 60 8.23 4.12 -26.27
C ASN A 60 7.73 5.51 -26.69
N ALA A 61 7.65 6.46 -25.75
CA ALA A 61 7.26 7.83 -26.05
C ALA A 61 8.33 8.54 -26.93
N SER A 62 9.61 8.32 -26.63
CA SER A 62 10.72 8.86 -27.41
C SER A 62 10.72 8.32 -28.85
N GLN A 63 10.49 7.01 -29.01
CA GLN A 63 10.42 6.41 -30.34
C GLN A 63 9.25 6.97 -31.15
N LYS A 64 8.07 7.15 -30.53
CA LYS A 64 6.90 7.74 -31.23
C LYS A 64 7.11 9.20 -31.61
N ILE A 65 7.86 9.96 -30.85
CA ILE A 65 8.26 11.34 -31.20
C ILE A 65 9.15 11.29 -32.46
N LEU A 66 10.17 10.43 -32.48
CA LEU A 66 11.04 10.24 -33.62
C LEU A 66 10.26 9.81 -34.89
N GLU A 67 9.35 8.87 -34.75
CA GLU A 67 8.49 8.43 -35.86
C GLU A 67 7.59 9.57 -36.37
N SER A 68 7.09 10.44 -35.48
CA SER A 68 6.27 11.59 -35.86
C SER A 68 7.05 12.69 -36.60
N GLU A 69 8.34 12.83 -36.27
CA GLU A 69 9.24 13.77 -36.99
C GLU A 69 9.55 13.29 -38.43
N LEU A 70 9.55 11.95 -38.63
CA LEU A 70 9.81 11.36 -39.95
C LEU A 70 8.58 11.39 -40.88
N HIS A 71 7.37 11.58 -40.34
CA HIS A 71 6.12 11.62 -41.09
C HIS A 71 5.52 13.05 -41.05
N GLU A 72 6.13 14.02 -41.74
CA GLU A 72 5.55 15.32 -41.96
C GLU A 72 4.21 15.19 -42.72
N GLY A 73 3.07 15.34 -42.05
CA GLY A 73 1.78 15.47 -42.70
C GLY A 73 0.55 14.84 -42.07
N VAL A 74 0.60 14.27 -40.87
CA VAL A 74 -0.60 13.59 -40.28
C VAL A 74 -0.94 14.18 -38.91
N GLU A 75 -1.96 15.04 -38.86
CA GLU A 75 -2.50 15.65 -37.60
C GLU A 75 -2.91 14.60 -36.54
N SER A 76 -3.23 13.35 -36.92
CA SER A 76 -3.60 12.27 -36.03
C SER A 76 -2.44 11.73 -35.18
N SER A 77 -1.18 11.92 -35.60
CA SER A 77 0.02 11.46 -34.89
C SER A 77 0.29 12.25 -33.60
N PHE A 78 0.02 13.56 -33.62
CA PHE A 78 0.31 14.45 -32.48
C PHE A 78 -0.59 14.18 -31.26
N SER A 79 -1.84 13.75 -31.43
CA SER A 79 -2.71 13.42 -30.31
C SER A 79 -2.22 12.18 -29.55
N ASN A 80 -1.78 11.15 -30.27
CA ASN A 80 -1.25 9.92 -29.72
C ASN A 80 0.07 10.16 -28.94
N VAL A 81 0.97 10.95 -29.51
CA VAL A 81 2.23 11.34 -28.83
C VAL A 81 1.95 12.12 -27.55
N ARG A 82 1.00 13.06 -27.60
CA ARG A 82 0.60 13.83 -26.41
C ARG A 82 0.02 12.96 -25.32
N ASP A 83 -0.79 11.97 -25.65
CA ASP A 83 -1.42 11.07 -24.70
C ASP A 83 -0.40 10.11 -24.06
N GLU A 84 0.57 9.62 -24.85
CA GLU A 84 1.68 8.80 -24.31
C GLU A 84 2.61 9.62 -23.40
N LEU A 85 2.94 10.87 -23.78
CA LEU A 85 3.71 11.78 -22.91
C LEU A 85 2.98 12.06 -21.60
N LYS A 86 1.65 12.28 -21.64
CA LYS A 86 0.85 12.48 -20.42
C LYS A 86 0.88 11.24 -19.52
N LYS A 87 0.77 10.03 -20.11
CA LYS A 87 0.86 8.77 -19.35
C LYS A 87 2.23 8.60 -18.71
N SER A 88 3.30 8.86 -19.48
CA SER A 88 4.68 8.78 -18.98
C SER A 88 4.95 9.79 -17.86
N LEU A 89 4.50 11.04 -18.01
CA LEU A 89 4.61 12.06 -16.96
C LEU A 89 3.88 11.65 -15.68
N LYS A 90 2.67 11.08 -15.80
CA LYS A 90 1.90 10.59 -14.66
C LYS A 90 2.59 9.42 -13.96
N LYS A 91 3.23 8.53 -14.72
CA LYS A 91 4.01 7.42 -14.15
C LYS A 91 5.27 7.92 -13.45
N ILE A 92 6.00 8.87 -14.05
CA ILE A 92 7.16 9.52 -13.40
C ILE A 92 6.74 10.16 -12.08
N GLU A 93 5.60 10.86 -12.04
CA GLU A 93 5.08 11.44 -10.80
C GLU A 93 4.83 10.36 -9.74
N THR A 94 4.19 9.25 -10.13
CA THR A 94 3.96 8.10 -9.24
C THR A 94 5.27 7.54 -8.71
N VAL A 95 6.27 7.33 -9.58
CA VAL A 95 7.60 6.84 -9.21
C VAL A 95 8.33 7.83 -8.31
N MET A 96 8.30 9.12 -8.62
CA MET A 96 8.91 10.14 -7.75
C MET A 96 8.29 10.14 -6.35
N ASN A 97 6.97 10.00 -6.26
CA ASN A 97 6.28 9.88 -4.98
C ASN A 97 6.68 8.60 -4.25
N THR A 98 6.77 7.46 -4.94
CA THR A 98 7.19 6.17 -4.38
C THR A 98 8.67 6.21 -3.97
N LEU A 99 9.55 6.76 -4.80
CA LEU A 99 10.97 6.99 -4.47
C LEU A 99 11.15 7.95 -3.30
N SER A 100 10.37 9.03 -3.22
CA SER A 100 10.41 9.93 -2.07
C SER A 100 10.11 9.21 -0.76
N VAL A 101 9.21 8.23 -0.80
CA VAL A 101 8.93 7.36 0.34
C VAL A 101 10.07 6.37 0.56
N THR A 102 10.59 5.72 -0.49
CA THR A 102 11.66 4.71 -0.40
C THR A 102 13.06 5.27 -0.17
N LEU A 103 13.38 6.49 -0.62
CA LEU A 103 14.65 7.16 -0.32
C LEU A 103 14.75 7.60 1.13
N ASP A 104 13.62 7.78 1.80
CA ASP A 104 13.61 7.91 3.26
C ASP A 104 13.91 6.56 3.96
N PHE A 105 13.76 5.40 3.27
CA PHE A 105 14.06 4.07 3.80
C PHE A 105 15.53 3.88 4.23
N PRO A 106 16.57 4.21 3.42
CA PRO A 106 17.96 4.07 3.88
C PRO A 106 18.28 5.00 5.05
N LYS A 107 17.71 6.20 5.09
CA LYS A 107 17.83 7.11 6.25
C LYS A 107 17.10 6.56 7.47
N LEU A 108 15.95 5.95 7.26
CA LEU A 108 15.18 5.26 8.30
C LEU A 108 15.89 3.96 8.74
N ILE A 109 16.60 3.29 7.84
CA ILE A 109 17.40 2.09 8.11
C ILE A 109 18.68 2.44 8.90
N VAL A 110 19.30 3.56 8.68
CA VAL A 110 20.60 3.96 9.27
C VAL A 110 20.46 4.85 10.50
N SER A 111 19.37 5.59 10.68
CA SER A 111 19.18 6.46 11.84
C SER A 111 18.20 5.88 12.87
N SER A 112 18.35 6.29 14.10
CA SER A 112 17.60 5.87 15.32
C SER A 112 16.06 5.79 15.21
N GLY A 113 15.46 6.20 14.10
CA GLY A 113 14.04 6.05 13.79
C GLY A 113 13.59 4.67 13.34
N GLN A 114 14.52 3.75 13.04
CA GLN A 114 14.23 2.36 12.65
C GLN A 114 13.51 1.55 13.70
N ILE A 115 13.94 1.70 14.93
CA ILE A 115 13.38 0.96 16.06
C ILE A 115 11.89 1.27 16.17
N ASP A 116 11.51 2.52 15.95
CA ASP A 116 10.11 2.96 16.09
C ASP A 116 9.20 2.36 15.00
N ILE A 117 9.62 2.36 13.73
CA ILE A 117 8.80 1.81 12.63
C ILE A 117 8.68 0.29 12.75
N ARG A 118 9.80 -0.39 13.00
CA ARG A 118 9.86 -1.85 13.15
C ARG A 118 9.00 -2.31 14.32
N GLU A 119 9.12 -1.67 15.48
CA GLU A 119 8.31 -1.97 16.66
C GLU A 119 6.83 -1.63 16.43
N ASP A 120 6.53 -0.53 15.74
CA ASP A 120 5.19 -0.11 15.38
C ASP A 120 4.50 -1.13 14.44
N VAL A 121 5.24 -1.66 13.44
CA VAL A 121 4.76 -2.75 12.55
C VAL A 121 4.53 -4.03 13.33
N LYS A 122 5.50 -4.47 14.12
CA LYS A 122 5.39 -5.68 14.96
C LYS A 122 4.21 -5.60 15.91
N GLN A 123 4.00 -4.46 16.53
CA GLN A 123 2.91 -4.23 17.45
C GLN A 123 1.56 -4.38 16.74
N ARG A 124 1.38 -3.77 15.54
CA ARG A 124 0.15 -3.89 14.74
C ARG A 124 -0.12 -5.33 14.35
N ILE A 125 0.87 -5.99 13.74
CA ILE A 125 0.75 -7.39 13.31
C ILE A 125 0.38 -8.30 14.51
N SER A 126 1.09 -8.16 15.63
CA SER A 126 0.82 -8.94 16.83
C SER A 126 -0.58 -8.70 17.37
N LYS A 127 -1.06 -7.43 17.37
CA LYS A 127 -2.41 -7.09 17.81
C LYS A 127 -3.49 -7.68 16.90
N VAL A 128 -3.30 -7.61 15.58
CA VAL A 128 -4.23 -8.24 14.62
C VAL A 128 -4.31 -9.75 14.87
N ILE A 129 -3.16 -10.44 14.89
CA ILE A 129 -3.11 -11.90 15.00
C ILE A 129 -3.69 -12.39 16.33
N ASN A 130 -3.27 -11.78 17.44
CA ASN A 130 -3.69 -12.23 18.77
C ASN A 130 -5.16 -11.96 19.07
N ASN A 131 -5.82 -11.05 18.34
CA ASN A 131 -7.20 -10.66 18.55
C ASN A 131 -8.07 -10.87 17.31
N LEU A 132 -7.64 -11.69 16.34
CA LEU A 132 -8.26 -11.84 15.03
C LEU A 132 -9.78 -12.15 15.14
N THR A 133 -10.16 -13.09 16.01
CA THR A 133 -11.55 -13.51 16.20
C THR A 133 -12.42 -12.38 16.74
N ILE A 134 -11.89 -11.59 17.69
CA ILE A 134 -12.59 -10.46 18.29
C ILE A 134 -12.75 -9.36 17.26
N ILE A 135 -11.66 -9.00 16.58
CA ILE A 135 -11.63 -7.97 15.53
C ILE A 135 -12.65 -8.30 14.42
N ASP A 136 -12.60 -9.54 13.90
CA ASP A 136 -13.51 -9.98 12.83
C ASP A 136 -14.97 -9.96 13.28
N SER A 137 -15.25 -10.36 14.53
CA SER A 137 -16.60 -10.33 15.11
C SER A 137 -17.15 -8.91 15.25
N ASP A 138 -16.32 -7.99 15.76
CA ASP A 138 -16.74 -6.61 15.98
C ASP A 138 -16.94 -5.86 14.66
N ILE A 139 -16.09 -6.10 13.67
CA ILE A 139 -16.28 -5.55 12.32
C ILE A 139 -17.56 -6.13 11.70
N ASP A 140 -17.81 -7.44 11.81
CA ASP A 140 -19.03 -8.07 11.29
C ASP A 140 -20.30 -7.51 11.91
N GLN A 141 -20.28 -7.01 13.15
CA GLN A 141 -21.42 -6.41 13.83
C GLN A 141 -21.81 -5.04 13.25
N VAL A 142 -20.86 -4.28 12.74
CA VAL A 142 -21.12 -2.97 12.12
C VAL A 142 -21.41 -3.05 10.62
N MET A 143 -21.13 -4.21 10.00
CA MET A 143 -21.34 -4.46 8.58
C MET A 143 -22.78 -4.93 8.32
N ASP A 144 -23.66 -4.01 7.89
CA ASP A 144 -25.05 -4.32 7.61
C ASP A 144 -25.20 -5.16 6.34
N GLY A 145 -25.73 -6.39 6.49
CA GLY A 145 -26.00 -7.31 5.37
C GLY A 145 -24.75 -7.98 4.73
N TRP A 146 -23.56 -7.67 5.20
CA TRP A 146 -22.29 -8.21 4.68
C TRP A 146 -21.53 -8.95 5.77
N ARG A 147 -20.58 -9.80 5.33
CA ARG A 147 -19.66 -10.52 6.22
C ARG A 147 -18.22 -10.25 5.80
N LEU A 148 -17.36 -9.96 6.75
CA LEU A 148 -15.94 -9.68 6.54
C LEU A 148 -15.25 -10.78 5.70
N LYS A 149 -15.57 -12.04 5.94
CA LYS A 149 -15.04 -13.20 5.21
C LYS A 149 -15.36 -13.20 3.70
N ARG A 150 -16.34 -12.44 3.25
CA ARG A 150 -16.70 -12.32 1.82
C ARG A 150 -15.91 -11.25 1.08
N LEU A 151 -15.24 -10.37 1.82
CA LEU A 151 -14.39 -9.34 1.22
C LEU A 151 -13.07 -9.93 0.71
N PRO A 152 -12.47 -9.31 -0.31
CA PRO A 152 -11.09 -9.56 -0.68
C PRO A 152 -10.19 -9.46 0.54
N ARG A 153 -9.11 -10.25 0.57
CA ARG A 153 -8.22 -10.30 1.71
C ARG A 153 -7.63 -8.93 2.06
N ILE A 154 -7.23 -8.18 1.04
CA ILE A 154 -6.64 -6.86 1.22
C ILE A 154 -7.59 -5.91 1.95
N ASP A 155 -8.89 -5.93 1.61
CA ASP A 155 -9.90 -5.08 2.24
C ASP A 155 -10.13 -5.47 3.70
N ARG A 156 -10.15 -6.79 3.99
CA ARG A 156 -10.23 -7.30 5.36
C ARG A 156 -9.07 -6.81 6.21
N ASP A 157 -7.85 -6.92 5.67
CA ASP A 157 -6.64 -6.56 6.40
C ASP A 157 -6.54 -5.04 6.61
N ILE A 158 -7.03 -4.22 5.69
CA ILE A 158 -7.17 -2.77 5.89
C ILE A 158 -8.14 -2.46 7.05
N LEU A 159 -9.31 -3.08 7.07
CA LEU A 159 -10.29 -2.88 8.15
C LEU A 159 -9.75 -3.37 9.50
N ARG A 160 -9.06 -4.51 9.54
CA ARG A 160 -8.41 -5.04 10.75
C ARG A 160 -7.34 -4.08 11.29
N LEU A 161 -6.54 -3.48 10.40
CA LEU A 161 -5.53 -2.48 10.80
C LEU A 161 -6.17 -1.21 11.33
N ALA A 162 -7.23 -0.71 10.70
CA ALA A 162 -7.97 0.45 11.18
C ALA A 162 -8.56 0.19 12.58
N TYR A 163 -9.16 -0.99 12.78
CA TYR A 163 -9.67 -1.41 14.09
C TYR A 163 -8.58 -1.43 15.16
N VAL A 164 -7.40 -1.99 14.83
CA VAL A 164 -6.25 -2.03 15.75
C VAL A 164 -5.75 -0.63 16.09
N ASP A 165 -5.63 0.24 15.11
CA ASP A 165 -5.22 1.62 15.30
C ASP A 165 -6.15 2.37 16.26
N ILE A 166 -7.47 2.20 16.12
CA ILE A 166 -8.48 2.86 16.94
C ILE A 166 -8.51 2.26 18.35
N ASN A 167 -8.68 0.94 18.46
CA ASN A 167 -9.01 0.30 19.72
C ASN A 167 -7.80 -0.12 20.56
N PHE A 168 -6.64 -0.38 19.94
CA PHE A 168 -5.45 -0.87 20.66
C PHE A 168 -4.28 0.10 20.69
N LEU A 169 -4.20 1.03 19.71
CA LEU A 169 -3.07 1.95 19.59
C LEU A 169 -3.45 3.41 19.88
N SER A 170 -4.69 3.64 20.31
CA SER A 170 -5.20 4.97 20.65
C SER A 170 -4.98 6.02 19.55
N THR A 171 -5.00 5.60 18.29
CA THR A 171 -4.93 6.52 17.17
C THR A 171 -6.24 7.30 17.09
N PRO A 172 -6.23 8.63 16.92
CA PRO A 172 -7.46 9.40 16.75
C PRO A 172 -8.29 8.84 15.59
N LEU A 173 -9.61 8.69 15.80
CA LEU A 173 -10.52 8.07 14.84
C LEU A 173 -10.38 8.65 13.43
N ALA A 174 -10.41 9.97 13.29
CA ALA A 174 -10.27 10.64 12.00
C ALA A 174 -8.95 10.28 11.28
N VAL A 175 -7.85 10.13 12.03
CA VAL A 175 -6.55 9.75 11.46
C VAL A 175 -6.54 8.29 11.03
N ALA A 176 -7.12 7.39 11.83
CA ALA A 176 -7.18 5.97 11.49
C ALA A 176 -8.04 5.73 10.25
N CYS A 177 -9.20 6.40 10.15
CA CYS A 177 -10.07 6.32 8.98
C CYS A 177 -9.38 6.89 7.73
N ASP A 178 -8.76 8.07 7.81
CA ASP A 178 -8.05 8.69 6.68
C ASP A 178 -6.92 7.78 6.15
N GLU A 179 -6.12 7.21 7.04
CA GLU A 179 -5.05 6.30 6.68
C GLU A 179 -5.59 4.98 6.08
N ALA A 180 -6.71 4.45 6.59
CA ALA A 180 -7.35 3.27 6.01
C ALA A 180 -7.88 3.54 4.60
N VAL A 181 -8.49 4.72 4.36
CA VAL A 181 -8.92 5.17 3.04
C VAL A 181 -7.72 5.34 2.10
N ASN A 182 -6.60 5.89 2.59
CA ASN A 182 -5.37 6.03 1.81
C ASN A 182 -4.81 4.66 1.40
N LEU A 183 -4.79 3.67 2.29
CA LEU A 183 -4.41 2.30 1.96
C LEU A 183 -5.38 1.67 0.95
N ALA A 184 -6.68 1.85 1.12
CA ALA A 184 -7.67 1.36 0.18
C ALA A 184 -7.50 2.00 -1.21
N ASN A 185 -7.19 3.29 -1.28
CA ASN A 185 -6.91 3.98 -2.54
C ASN A 185 -5.69 3.43 -3.27
N LYS A 186 -4.70 2.93 -2.53
CA LYS A 186 -3.46 2.39 -3.08
C LYS A 186 -3.58 0.91 -3.46
N TYR A 187 -4.28 0.10 -2.67
CA TYR A 187 -4.24 -1.36 -2.75
C TYR A 187 -5.56 -2.05 -3.07
N SER A 188 -6.70 -1.35 -2.99
CA SER A 188 -8.01 -1.91 -3.24
C SER A 188 -8.60 -1.44 -4.58
N ASP A 189 -9.57 -2.19 -5.10
CA ASP A 189 -10.34 -1.80 -6.28
C ASP A 189 -11.37 -0.70 -5.97
N MET A 190 -12.07 -0.22 -6.99
CA MET A 190 -13.05 0.85 -6.85
C MET A 190 -14.23 0.46 -5.92
N GLN A 191 -14.63 -0.81 -5.90
CA GLN A 191 -15.74 -1.29 -5.08
C GLN A 191 -15.30 -1.43 -3.62
N GLY A 192 -14.11 -2.01 -3.37
CA GLY A 192 -13.52 -2.14 -2.04
C GLY A 192 -13.29 -0.79 -1.37
N ARG A 193 -12.78 0.21 -2.13
CA ARG A 193 -12.62 1.60 -1.60
C ARG A 193 -13.92 2.21 -1.09
N LYS A 194 -15.00 2.10 -1.89
CA LYS A 194 -16.31 2.60 -1.50
C LYS A 194 -16.84 1.86 -0.28
N PHE A 195 -16.64 0.56 -0.25
CA PHE A 195 -17.07 -0.28 0.84
C PHE A 195 -16.34 0.06 2.14
N ILE A 196 -15.00 0.10 2.11
CA ILE A 196 -14.17 0.45 3.28
C ILE A 196 -14.56 1.81 3.83
N ASN A 197 -14.71 2.82 2.96
CA ASN A 197 -15.14 4.16 3.39
C ASN A 197 -16.56 4.20 4.00
N GLY A 198 -17.41 3.24 3.69
CA GLY A 198 -18.74 3.12 4.26
C GLY A 198 -18.79 2.36 5.59
N VAL A 199 -17.80 1.51 5.87
CA VAL A 199 -17.68 0.74 7.13
C VAL A 199 -16.98 1.54 8.21
N LEU A 200 -16.02 2.39 7.87
CA LEU A 200 -15.25 3.25 8.77
C LEU A 200 -16.08 4.43 9.29
#